data_75e358c14c0dbc83b81004f67750a340
#
_entry.id   75e358c14c0dbc83b81004f67750a340
#
_cell.length_a   1.000
_cell.length_b   1.000
_cell.length_c   1.000
_cell.angle_alpha   90.00
_cell.angle_beta   90.00
_cell.angle_gamma   90.00
#
_symmetry.space_group_name_H-M   'P 1'
#
loop_
_entity.id
_entity.type
_entity.pdbx_description
1 polymer ?
#
loop_
_entity_poly.entity_id
_entity_poly.type
_entity_poly.pdbx_seq_one_letter_code
_entity_poly.pdbx_strand_id
1 'polypeptide(L)'
;IEQEELVKKILDNGFAYESDGSIYFDVEAYNKKYSYGKLSGRRVEELFANTRQLDGQGEKRNPADFALWKKATPEHIMRWPSPWSNGFPGWHLECSCMSQKYLGDRFDIHGGGLDLQFPHHECEIAQSTAAYGHEAVKYWMHNNMVTIKGQKMGKSLGNFITLDQLFSGENDVLEQAYSPMTVRFFILQAHYRSPLDFSNEALKAAQKGYERLMAAVRALDKVKASAGNTVCLLYTSPSPRDRG
;
A
#
# COMPACT_ATOMS: atom_id res chain seq x y z
N ILE A 1 -23.37 2.99 -6.56
CA ILE A 1 -24.30 1.99 -6.00
C ILE A 1 -23.59 1.18 -4.92
N GLU A 2 -22.58 0.37 -5.23
CA GLU A 2 -21.95 -0.52 -4.25
C GLU A 2 -21.30 0.23 -3.07
N GLN A 3 -20.73 1.40 -3.31
CA GLN A 3 -20.16 2.25 -2.26
C GLN A 3 -21.24 2.79 -1.33
N GLU A 4 -22.38 3.22 -1.87
CA GLU A 4 -23.54 3.67 -1.08
C GLU A 4 -24.11 2.52 -0.22
N GLU A 5 -24.18 1.32 -0.77
CA GLU A 5 -24.61 0.12 -0.04
C GLU A 5 -23.67 -0.20 1.13
N LEU A 6 -22.34 -0.06 0.92
CA LEU A 6 -21.36 -0.26 1.99
C LEU A 6 -21.51 0.80 3.08
N VAL A 7 -21.66 2.08 2.71
CA VAL A 7 -21.91 3.17 3.67
C VAL A 7 -23.19 2.92 4.46
N LYS A 8 -24.26 2.50 3.78
CA LYS A 8 -25.53 2.19 4.43
C LYS A 8 -25.40 1.06 5.46
N LYS A 9 -24.68 -0.01 5.13
CA LYS A 9 -24.42 -1.10 6.10
C LYS A 9 -23.67 -0.61 7.34
N ILE A 10 -22.68 0.26 7.17
CA ILE A 10 -21.92 0.83 8.28
C ILE A 10 -22.81 1.71 9.16
N LEU A 11 -23.69 2.51 8.53
CA LEU A 11 -24.70 3.33 9.23
C LEU A 11 -25.69 2.45 10.01
N ASP A 12 -26.28 1.45 9.35
CA ASP A 12 -27.29 0.55 9.94
C ASP A 12 -26.71 -0.24 11.13
N ASN A 13 -25.39 -0.53 11.09
CA ASN A 13 -24.67 -1.18 12.19
C ASN A 13 -24.22 -0.23 13.32
N GLY A 14 -24.49 1.08 13.20
CA GLY A 14 -24.24 2.08 14.23
C GLY A 14 -22.78 2.57 14.31
N PHE A 15 -21.98 2.40 13.25
CA PHE A 15 -20.59 2.85 13.21
C PHE A 15 -20.35 4.07 12.30
N ALA A 16 -21.40 4.73 11.87
CA ALA A 16 -21.31 5.97 11.11
C ALA A 16 -22.45 6.92 11.48
N TYR A 17 -22.32 8.19 11.11
CA TYR A 17 -23.32 9.22 11.31
C TYR A 17 -23.32 10.22 10.16
N GLU A 18 -24.47 10.88 9.98
CA GLU A 18 -24.62 11.99 9.03
C GLU A 18 -24.32 13.32 9.72
N SER A 19 -23.62 14.20 9.01
CA SER A 19 -23.38 15.59 9.39
C SER A 19 -23.35 16.47 8.14
N ASP A 20 -24.24 17.42 8.05
CA ASP A 20 -24.39 18.37 6.92
C ASP A 20 -24.38 17.72 5.52
N GLY A 21 -25.01 16.54 5.37
CA GLY A 21 -25.08 15.81 4.11
C GLY A 21 -23.79 15.05 3.75
N SER A 22 -22.82 14.99 4.65
CA SER A 22 -21.67 14.10 4.62
C SER A 22 -21.87 12.94 5.59
N ILE A 23 -21.28 11.79 5.30
CA ILE A 23 -21.28 10.62 6.19
C ILE A 23 -19.88 10.38 6.71
N TYR A 24 -19.77 10.30 8.02
CA TYR A 24 -18.51 10.05 8.72
C TYR A 24 -18.55 8.72 9.47
N PHE A 25 -17.43 8.01 9.45
CA PHE A 25 -17.19 6.85 10.29
C PHE A 25 -16.95 7.29 11.73
N ASP A 26 -17.66 6.69 12.68
CA ASP A 26 -17.56 6.97 14.12
C ASP A 26 -16.50 6.05 14.74
N VAL A 27 -15.28 6.57 14.84
CA VAL A 27 -14.14 5.82 15.38
C VAL A 27 -14.34 5.49 16.86
N GLU A 28 -14.98 6.37 17.63
CA GLU A 28 -15.24 6.11 19.06
C GLU A 28 -16.25 4.99 19.23
N ALA A 29 -17.38 5.01 18.49
CA ALA A 29 -18.37 3.94 18.53
C ALA A 29 -17.76 2.59 18.12
N TYR A 30 -16.93 2.58 17.07
CA TYR A 30 -16.22 1.40 16.62
C TYR A 30 -15.25 0.88 17.68
N ASN A 31 -14.47 1.75 18.33
CA ASN A 31 -13.46 1.38 19.31
C ASN A 31 -14.06 0.82 20.61
N LYS A 32 -15.35 1.08 20.92
CA LYS A 32 -16.07 0.45 22.03
C LYS A 32 -16.30 -1.06 21.85
N LYS A 33 -16.29 -1.54 20.61
CA LYS A 33 -16.57 -2.96 20.27
C LYS A 33 -15.37 -3.65 19.64
N TYR A 34 -14.59 -2.92 18.86
CA TYR A 34 -13.44 -3.39 18.12
C TYR A 34 -12.21 -2.54 18.47
N SER A 35 -11.04 -2.88 17.97
CA SER A 35 -9.81 -2.10 18.19
C SER A 35 -9.43 -1.33 16.94
N TYR A 36 -9.61 -0.01 16.94
CA TYR A 36 -9.06 0.87 15.91
C TYR A 36 -7.57 1.11 16.19
N GLY A 37 -6.73 1.08 15.16
CA GLY A 37 -5.28 1.18 15.32
C GLY A 37 -4.57 -0.17 15.47
N LYS A 38 -5.27 -1.29 15.29
CA LYS A 38 -4.74 -2.65 15.43
C LYS A 38 -3.57 -2.94 14.47
N LEU A 39 -3.66 -2.48 13.23
CA LEU A 39 -2.65 -2.70 12.20
C LEU A 39 -1.43 -1.79 12.41
N SER A 40 -1.68 -0.54 12.75
CA SER A 40 -0.64 0.49 12.90
C SER A 40 0.00 0.53 14.29
N GLY A 41 -0.61 -0.13 15.27
CA GLY A 41 -0.22 -0.03 16.68
C GLY A 41 -0.51 1.31 17.33
N ARG A 42 -1.29 2.18 16.68
CA ARG A 42 -1.65 3.51 17.20
C ARG A 42 -2.80 3.42 18.19
N ARG A 43 -2.74 4.23 19.21
CA ARG A 43 -3.81 4.35 20.22
C ARG A 43 -4.77 5.46 19.83
N VAL A 44 -6.06 5.21 19.97
CA VAL A 44 -7.12 6.17 19.60
C VAL A 44 -6.99 7.46 20.41
N GLU A 45 -6.62 7.37 21.69
CA GLU A 45 -6.40 8.54 22.56
C GLU A 45 -5.32 9.48 22.02
N GLU A 46 -4.25 8.91 21.46
CA GLU A 46 -3.17 9.69 20.84
C GLU A 46 -3.62 10.36 19.53
N LEU A 47 -4.54 9.72 18.81
CA LEU A 47 -5.12 10.29 17.59
C LEU A 47 -6.02 11.49 17.91
N PHE A 48 -6.79 11.43 18.99
CA PHE A 48 -7.60 12.55 19.43
C PHE A 48 -6.77 13.76 19.89
N ALA A 49 -5.60 13.51 20.50
CA ALA A 49 -4.73 14.55 21.01
C ALA A 49 -3.89 15.26 19.92
N ASN A 50 -3.55 14.57 18.83
CA ASN A 50 -2.55 15.01 17.85
C ASN A 50 -3.13 15.40 16.47
N THR A 51 -4.43 15.59 16.35
CA THR A 51 -5.04 15.87 15.05
C THR A 51 -4.80 17.32 14.64
N ARG A 52 -4.14 17.52 13.49
CA ARG A 52 -4.02 18.83 12.85
C ARG A 52 -5.40 19.37 12.47
N GLN A 53 -5.59 20.68 12.59
CA GLN A 53 -6.78 21.34 12.07
C GLN A 53 -6.77 21.21 10.53
N LEU A 54 -7.65 20.37 10.02
CA LEU A 54 -7.91 20.20 8.59
C LEU A 54 -9.28 20.78 8.27
N ASP A 55 -9.49 21.18 7.02
CA ASP A 55 -10.78 21.67 6.55
C ASP A 55 -11.89 20.62 6.77
N GLY A 56 -13.05 21.06 7.28
CA GLY A 56 -14.19 20.19 7.58
C GLY A 56 -14.18 19.54 8.97
N GLN A 57 -13.29 19.93 9.87
CA GLN A 57 -13.29 19.42 11.27
C GLN A 57 -14.52 19.84 12.07
N GLY A 58 -15.16 20.96 11.73
CA GLY A 58 -16.40 21.40 12.37
C GLY A 58 -17.60 20.46 12.14
N GLU A 59 -17.54 19.58 11.15
CA GLU A 59 -18.59 18.60 10.84
C GLU A 59 -18.41 17.27 11.58
N LYS A 60 -17.20 16.99 12.09
CA LYS A 60 -16.88 15.72 12.75
C LYS A 60 -17.17 15.78 14.25
N ARG A 61 -17.66 14.65 14.81
CA ARG A 61 -17.81 14.49 16.26
C ARG A 61 -16.47 14.38 16.97
N ASN A 62 -15.54 13.62 16.35
CA ASN A 62 -14.18 13.41 16.84
C ASN A 62 -13.14 13.64 15.76
N PRO A 63 -11.96 14.16 16.10
CA PRO A 63 -10.89 14.41 15.12
C PRO A 63 -10.44 13.18 14.33
N ALA A 64 -10.51 11.98 14.93
CA ALA A 64 -10.11 10.73 14.29
C ALA A 64 -11.18 10.17 13.33
N ASP A 65 -12.41 10.70 13.34
CA ASP A 65 -13.44 10.27 12.42
C ASP A 65 -13.03 10.58 10.97
N PHE A 66 -13.43 9.74 10.05
CA PHE A 66 -13.07 9.90 8.64
C PHE A 66 -14.29 9.81 7.73
N ALA A 67 -14.24 10.52 6.60
CA ALA A 67 -15.35 10.57 5.69
C ALA A 67 -15.54 9.22 4.96
N LEU A 68 -16.77 8.73 4.94
CA LEU A 68 -17.24 7.66 4.07
C LEU A 68 -17.85 8.24 2.79
N TRP A 69 -18.67 9.29 2.94
CA TRP A 69 -19.22 10.07 1.84
C TRP A 69 -19.10 11.54 2.17
N LYS A 70 -18.54 12.32 1.27
CA LYS A 70 -18.33 13.74 1.47
C LYS A 70 -19.26 14.53 0.53
N LYS A 71 -20.04 15.45 1.10
CA LYS A 71 -20.85 16.41 0.34
C LYS A 71 -19.92 17.26 -0.54
N ALA A 72 -20.22 17.35 -1.82
CA ALA A 72 -19.45 18.14 -2.77
C ALA A 72 -19.84 19.62 -2.70
N THR A 73 -18.84 20.50 -2.83
CA THR A 73 -19.07 21.91 -3.11
C THR A 73 -19.32 22.12 -4.61
N PRO A 74 -19.84 23.29 -5.04
CA PRO A 74 -20.07 23.57 -6.45
C PRO A 74 -18.84 23.43 -7.34
N GLU A 75 -17.65 23.60 -6.79
CA GLU A 75 -16.35 23.54 -7.48
C GLU A 75 -15.87 22.12 -7.75
N HIS A 76 -16.41 21.12 -7.04
CA HIS A 76 -16.03 19.73 -7.24
C HIS A 76 -16.53 19.22 -8.59
N ILE A 77 -15.61 18.78 -9.43
CA ILE A 77 -15.89 18.22 -10.75
C ILE A 77 -16.46 16.81 -10.63
N MET A 78 -15.82 15.96 -9.81
CA MET A 78 -16.25 14.58 -9.56
C MET A 78 -17.23 14.54 -8.40
N ARG A 79 -18.51 14.36 -8.71
CA ARG A 79 -19.59 14.23 -7.73
C ARG A 79 -20.73 13.42 -8.31
N TRP A 80 -21.39 12.68 -7.45
CA TRP A 80 -22.52 11.82 -7.81
C TRP A 80 -23.70 12.04 -6.87
N PRO A 81 -24.94 11.88 -7.33
CA PRO A 81 -26.10 11.89 -6.45
C PRO A 81 -26.05 10.69 -5.50
N SER A 82 -26.42 10.90 -4.26
CA SER A 82 -26.58 9.86 -3.25
C SER A 82 -27.80 10.14 -2.37
N PRO A 83 -28.23 9.19 -1.53
CA PRO A 83 -29.33 9.42 -0.60
C PRO A 83 -29.09 10.58 0.39
N TRP A 84 -27.84 10.96 0.63
CA TRP A 84 -27.44 11.98 1.61
C TRP A 84 -27.19 13.35 0.96
N SER A 85 -26.49 13.36 -0.16
CA SER A 85 -26.17 14.58 -0.90
C SER A 85 -25.56 14.27 -2.26
N ASN A 86 -25.45 15.29 -3.12
CA ASN A 86 -24.48 15.25 -4.21
C ASN A 86 -23.07 15.29 -3.61
N GLY A 87 -22.29 14.25 -3.81
CA GLY A 87 -21.00 14.09 -3.14
C GLY A 87 -20.09 13.08 -3.79
N PHE A 88 -19.08 12.67 -3.06
CA PHE A 88 -18.07 11.70 -3.51
C PHE A 88 -17.64 10.78 -2.36
N PRO A 89 -17.21 9.56 -2.66
CA PRO A 89 -16.75 8.62 -1.64
C PRO A 89 -15.44 9.08 -1.00
N GLY A 90 -15.25 8.71 0.26
CA GLY A 90 -13.94 8.75 0.89
C GLY A 90 -12.98 7.76 0.22
N TRP A 91 -11.72 8.12 0.08
CA TRP A 91 -10.70 7.31 -0.59
C TRP A 91 -10.61 5.86 -0.07
N HIS A 92 -10.71 5.65 1.24
CA HIS A 92 -10.65 4.30 1.84
C HIS A 92 -11.86 3.43 1.43
N LEU A 93 -13.02 4.04 1.25
CA LEU A 93 -14.25 3.35 0.86
C LEU A 93 -14.15 2.76 -0.55
N GLU A 94 -13.44 3.43 -1.45
CA GLU A 94 -13.21 2.94 -2.81
C GLU A 94 -12.48 1.61 -2.78
N CYS A 95 -11.37 1.52 -2.04
CA CYS A 95 -10.57 0.31 -1.91
C CYS A 95 -11.35 -0.81 -1.22
N SER A 96 -12.04 -0.54 -0.13
CA SER A 96 -12.86 -1.53 0.58
C SER A 96 -13.96 -2.11 -0.32
N CYS A 97 -14.64 -1.26 -1.08
CA CYS A 97 -15.71 -1.67 -1.97
C CYS A 97 -15.19 -2.47 -3.17
N MET A 98 -14.11 -2.00 -3.82
CA MET A 98 -13.51 -2.70 -4.96
C MET A 98 -12.95 -4.08 -4.55
N SER A 99 -12.25 -4.14 -3.44
CA SER A 99 -11.70 -5.39 -2.92
C SER A 99 -12.80 -6.42 -2.69
N GLN A 100 -13.88 -6.03 -2.03
CA GLN A 100 -15.02 -6.91 -1.80
C GLN A 100 -15.68 -7.36 -3.11
N LYS A 101 -15.89 -6.44 -4.05
CA LYS A 101 -16.55 -6.73 -5.32
C LYS A 101 -15.78 -7.74 -6.17
N TYR A 102 -14.46 -7.62 -6.23
CA TYR A 102 -13.64 -8.39 -7.15
C TYR A 102 -12.91 -9.56 -6.51
N LEU A 103 -12.64 -9.51 -5.20
CA LEU A 103 -11.90 -10.53 -4.47
C LEU A 103 -12.77 -11.31 -3.48
N GLY A 104 -13.99 -10.83 -3.21
CA GLY A 104 -14.91 -11.44 -2.26
C GLY A 104 -14.77 -10.92 -0.84
N ASP A 105 -15.53 -11.51 0.08
CA ASP A 105 -15.61 -11.07 1.48
C ASP A 105 -14.30 -11.19 2.25
N ARG A 106 -13.46 -12.11 1.83
CA ARG A 106 -12.13 -12.35 2.40
C ARG A 106 -11.15 -12.71 1.31
N PHE A 107 -9.99 -12.09 1.37
CA PHE A 107 -8.89 -12.36 0.45
C PHE A 107 -7.55 -12.46 1.18
N ASP A 108 -6.54 -13.03 0.53
CA ASP A 108 -5.34 -13.44 1.23
C ASP A 108 -4.40 -12.27 1.51
N ILE A 109 -4.07 -11.45 0.51
CA ILE A 109 -3.01 -10.45 0.63
C ILE A 109 -3.50 -9.09 0.15
N HIS A 110 -3.30 -8.07 0.99
CA HIS A 110 -3.43 -6.66 0.63
C HIS A 110 -2.09 -5.95 0.89
N GLY A 111 -1.58 -5.24 -0.10
CA GLY A 111 -0.28 -4.60 -0.02
C GLY A 111 -0.31 -3.12 -0.35
N GLY A 112 0.65 -2.39 0.20
CA GLY A 112 0.83 -0.98 -0.10
C GLY A 112 2.14 -0.42 0.46
N GLY A 113 2.37 0.87 0.28
CA GLY A 113 3.47 1.55 0.96
C GLY A 113 3.23 1.64 2.47
N LEU A 114 4.31 1.78 3.23
CA LEU A 114 4.23 1.93 4.68
C LEU A 114 3.41 3.15 5.12
N ASP A 115 3.34 4.17 4.27
CA ASP A 115 2.52 5.37 4.45
C ASP A 115 1.01 5.10 4.35
N LEU A 116 0.60 4.01 3.69
CA LEU A 116 -0.79 3.57 3.62
C LEU A 116 -1.23 2.77 4.85
N GLN A 117 -0.30 2.25 5.66
CA GLN A 117 -0.65 1.49 6.86
C GLN A 117 -1.59 2.28 7.77
N PHE A 118 -1.31 3.57 7.92
CA PHE A 118 -2.18 4.50 8.62
C PHE A 118 -2.23 5.86 7.88
N PRO A 119 -3.43 6.44 7.67
CA PRO A 119 -4.74 5.93 8.12
C PRO A 119 -5.41 4.94 7.15
N HIS A 120 -4.95 4.80 5.89
CA HIS A 120 -5.70 4.19 4.79
C HIS A 120 -6.12 2.74 5.08
N HIS A 121 -5.18 1.83 5.29
CA HIS A 121 -5.47 0.41 5.52
C HIS A 121 -6.17 0.17 6.88
N GLU A 122 -5.87 0.99 7.89
CA GLU A 122 -6.60 0.94 9.16
C GLU A 122 -8.09 1.28 8.98
N CYS A 123 -8.39 2.28 8.13
CA CYS A 123 -9.75 2.64 7.78
C CYS A 123 -10.45 1.52 6.99
N GLU A 124 -9.76 0.82 6.10
CA GLU A 124 -10.34 -0.32 5.38
C GLU A 124 -10.69 -1.49 6.32
N ILE A 125 -9.82 -1.78 7.31
CA ILE A 125 -10.12 -2.76 8.36
C ILE A 125 -11.38 -2.36 9.13
N ALA A 126 -11.46 -1.08 9.52
CA ALA A 126 -12.60 -0.58 10.25
C ALA A 126 -13.89 -0.66 9.42
N GLN A 127 -13.85 -0.28 8.14
CA GLN A 127 -15.00 -0.33 7.24
C GLN A 127 -15.51 -1.77 7.03
N SER A 128 -14.63 -2.72 6.73
CA SER A 128 -15.02 -4.11 6.52
C SER A 128 -15.57 -4.75 7.80
N THR A 129 -14.92 -4.50 8.94
CA THR A 129 -15.38 -5.03 10.24
C THR A 129 -16.69 -4.41 10.66
N ALA A 130 -16.88 -3.10 10.46
CA ALA A 130 -18.13 -2.42 10.78
C ALA A 130 -19.29 -2.89 9.91
N ALA A 131 -19.05 -3.15 8.62
CA ALA A 131 -20.08 -3.57 7.68
C ALA A 131 -20.45 -5.06 7.79
N TYR A 132 -19.44 -5.95 8.01
CA TYR A 132 -19.60 -7.40 7.87
C TYR A 132 -19.25 -8.19 9.13
N GLY A 133 -18.75 -7.54 10.19
CA GLY A 133 -18.38 -8.18 11.45
C GLY A 133 -17.05 -8.93 11.42
N HIS A 134 -16.27 -8.81 10.34
CA HIS A 134 -14.96 -9.44 10.19
C HIS A 134 -14.00 -8.63 9.32
N GLU A 135 -12.70 -8.86 9.50
CA GLU A 135 -11.67 -8.31 8.63
C GLU A 135 -11.68 -9.02 7.27
N ALA A 136 -11.52 -8.24 6.20
CA ALA A 136 -11.50 -8.76 4.83
C ALA A 136 -10.15 -9.37 4.43
N VAL A 137 -9.06 -8.96 5.07
CA VAL A 137 -7.68 -9.27 4.67
C VAL A 137 -7.02 -10.20 5.66
N LYS A 138 -6.38 -11.25 5.16
CA LYS A 138 -5.65 -12.22 5.99
C LYS A 138 -4.22 -11.75 6.29
N TYR A 139 -3.52 -11.20 5.28
CA TYR A 139 -2.14 -10.73 5.42
C TYR A 139 -1.98 -9.34 4.84
N TRP A 140 -1.50 -8.42 5.67
CA TRP A 140 -1.12 -7.07 5.28
C TRP A 140 0.37 -7.02 4.98
N MET A 141 0.73 -6.49 3.81
CA MET A 141 2.12 -6.35 3.40
C MET A 141 2.43 -4.87 3.10
N HIS A 142 3.43 -4.32 3.80
CA HIS A 142 3.83 -2.93 3.59
C HIS A 142 5.28 -2.87 3.15
N ASN A 143 5.52 -2.30 1.96
CA ASN A 143 6.86 -2.00 1.50
C ASN A 143 7.31 -0.64 2.06
N ASN A 144 8.61 -0.53 2.29
CA ASN A 144 9.21 0.72 2.76
C ASN A 144 9.39 1.71 1.60
N MET A 145 9.85 2.90 1.94
CA MET A 145 10.01 4.02 1.01
C MET A 145 11.20 3.83 0.08
N VAL A 146 11.09 4.42 -1.10
CA VAL A 146 12.24 4.66 -1.98
C VAL A 146 12.88 5.97 -1.57
N THR A 147 14.20 5.93 -1.41
CA THR A 147 15.03 7.08 -1.03
C THR A 147 16.07 7.38 -2.09
N ILE A 148 16.56 8.61 -2.11
CA ILE A 148 17.73 9.04 -2.88
C ILE A 148 18.68 9.70 -1.90
N LYS A 149 19.86 9.13 -1.73
CA LYS A 149 20.85 9.59 -0.74
C LYS A 149 20.26 9.68 0.68
N GLY A 150 19.46 8.68 1.05
CA GLY A 150 18.80 8.60 2.35
C GLY A 150 17.59 9.53 2.54
N GLN A 151 17.25 10.38 1.57
CA GLN A 151 16.05 11.22 1.62
C GLN A 151 14.89 10.58 0.86
N LYS A 152 13.68 10.69 1.40
CA LYS A 152 12.46 10.22 0.72
C LYS A 152 12.38 10.82 -0.69
N MET A 153 12.16 9.96 -1.70
CA MET A 153 11.88 10.42 -3.07
C MET A 153 10.50 11.09 -3.10
N GLY A 154 10.41 12.30 -3.61
CA GLY A 154 9.14 13.01 -3.71
C GLY A 154 9.19 14.21 -4.66
N LYS A 155 8.09 14.45 -5.38
CA LYS A 155 7.97 15.58 -6.32
C LYS A 155 8.17 16.92 -5.62
N SER A 156 7.63 17.08 -4.43
CA SER A 156 7.77 18.31 -3.62
C SER A 156 9.19 18.58 -3.13
N LEU A 157 10.05 17.55 -3.12
CA LEU A 157 11.46 17.67 -2.70
C LEU A 157 12.40 17.88 -3.89
N GLY A 158 11.86 17.89 -5.13
CA GLY A 158 12.67 18.06 -6.34
C GLY A 158 13.63 16.91 -6.66
N ASN A 159 13.55 15.79 -5.93
CA ASN A 159 14.42 14.63 -6.09
C ASN A 159 13.71 13.42 -6.73
N PHE A 160 12.62 13.66 -7.42
CA PHE A 160 11.83 12.62 -8.05
C PHE A 160 12.43 12.24 -9.42
N ILE A 161 12.66 10.94 -9.64
CA ILE A 161 13.13 10.39 -10.92
C ILE A 161 11.97 9.59 -11.53
N THR A 162 11.58 9.92 -12.75
CA THR A 162 10.57 9.15 -13.50
C THR A 162 11.18 7.88 -14.08
N LEU A 163 10.34 6.91 -14.46
CA LEU A 163 10.81 5.71 -15.15
C LEU A 163 11.42 6.06 -16.53
N ASP A 164 10.84 7.01 -17.26
CA ASP A 164 11.39 7.46 -18.53
C ASP A 164 12.80 8.03 -18.36
N GLN A 165 13.02 8.89 -17.36
CA GLN A 165 14.34 9.42 -17.05
C GLN A 165 15.33 8.31 -16.64
N LEU A 166 14.85 7.34 -15.86
CA LEU A 166 15.69 6.21 -15.42
C LEU A 166 16.14 5.34 -16.62
N PHE A 167 15.24 5.17 -17.61
CA PHE A 167 15.53 4.35 -18.78
C PHE A 167 16.25 5.11 -19.90
N SER A 168 16.07 6.43 -20.01
CA SER A 168 16.81 7.28 -20.97
C SER A 168 18.17 7.74 -20.42
N GLY A 169 18.32 7.82 -19.08
CA GLY A 169 19.48 8.41 -18.44
C GLY A 169 19.44 9.95 -18.38
N GLU A 170 18.35 10.57 -18.81
CA GLU A 170 18.19 12.02 -18.87
C GLU A 170 17.76 12.63 -17.53
N ASN A 171 18.66 12.58 -16.54
CA ASN A 171 18.45 13.17 -15.23
C ASN A 171 19.81 13.43 -14.58
N ASP A 172 20.00 14.61 -13.96
CA ASP A 172 21.27 15.04 -13.36
C ASP A 172 21.80 14.12 -12.23
N VAL A 173 20.93 13.32 -11.63
CA VAL A 173 21.29 12.36 -10.59
C VAL A 173 21.84 11.05 -11.17
N LEU A 174 21.49 10.74 -12.42
CA LEU A 174 21.86 9.49 -13.09
C LEU A 174 23.15 9.65 -13.88
N GLU A 175 24.05 8.69 -13.75
CA GLU A 175 25.30 8.66 -14.54
C GLU A 175 25.11 7.97 -15.90
N GLN A 176 24.06 7.19 -16.05
CA GLN A 176 23.75 6.45 -17.28
C GLN A 176 22.28 6.02 -17.30
N ALA A 177 21.82 5.58 -18.47
CA ALA A 177 20.57 4.85 -18.63
C ALA A 177 20.65 3.45 -18.00
N TYR A 178 19.55 3.02 -17.40
CA TYR A 178 19.42 1.67 -16.83
C TYR A 178 18.29 0.90 -17.51
N SER A 179 18.51 -0.36 -17.86
CA SER A 179 17.45 -1.18 -18.44
C SER A 179 16.33 -1.44 -17.42
N PRO A 180 15.07 -1.59 -17.86
CA PRO A 180 13.95 -1.95 -16.99
C PRO A 180 14.22 -3.19 -16.14
N MET A 181 14.92 -4.19 -16.71
CA MET A 181 15.28 -5.42 -15.99
C MET A 181 16.35 -5.21 -14.93
N THR A 182 17.28 -4.29 -15.14
CA THR A 182 18.27 -3.89 -14.12
C THR A 182 17.55 -3.25 -12.93
N VAL A 183 16.64 -2.32 -13.18
CA VAL A 183 15.86 -1.65 -12.15
C VAL A 183 14.98 -2.64 -11.38
N ARG A 184 14.30 -3.53 -12.09
CA ARG A 184 13.52 -4.61 -11.48
C ARG A 184 14.38 -5.52 -10.59
N PHE A 185 15.55 -5.93 -11.08
CA PHE A 185 16.48 -6.77 -10.32
C PHE A 185 17.00 -6.05 -9.08
N PHE A 186 17.33 -4.77 -9.18
CA PHE A 186 17.70 -3.91 -8.05
C PHE A 186 16.63 -3.89 -6.96
N ILE A 187 15.37 -3.65 -7.33
CA ILE A 187 14.24 -3.61 -6.38
C ILE A 187 14.06 -4.98 -5.71
N LEU A 188 14.12 -6.07 -6.48
CA LEU A 188 13.90 -7.43 -5.96
C LEU A 188 15.03 -7.97 -5.08
N GLN A 189 16.23 -7.39 -5.12
CA GLN A 189 17.34 -7.75 -4.23
C GLN A 189 17.14 -7.25 -2.80
N ALA A 190 16.37 -6.16 -2.63
CA ALA A 190 16.09 -5.61 -1.31
C ALA A 190 14.92 -6.33 -0.64
N HIS A 191 15.00 -6.48 0.69
CA HIS A 191 13.84 -6.92 1.44
C HIS A 191 12.78 -5.82 1.41
N TYR A 192 11.53 -6.16 1.08
CA TYR A 192 10.46 -5.17 0.85
C TYR A 192 10.18 -4.22 2.04
N ARG A 193 10.49 -4.64 3.27
CA ARG A 193 10.37 -3.80 4.49
C ARG A 193 11.54 -2.84 4.71
N SER A 194 12.64 -2.99 3.97
CA SER A 194 13.80 -2.11 4.09
C SER A 194 13.66 -0.90 3.17
N PRO A 195 14.14 0.28 3.57
CA PRO A 195 14.24 1.40 2.63
C PRO A 195 15.07 1.00 1.41
N LEU A 196 14.61 1.41 0.24
CA LEU A 196 15.30 1.19 -1.02
C LEU A 196 16.00 2.49 -1.44
N ASP A 197 17.31 2.57 -1.23
CA ASP A 197 18.07 3.76 -1.58
C ASP A 197 18.60 3.68 -3.01
N PHE A 198 18.12 4.57 -3.87
CA PHE A 198 18.55 4.70 -5.24
C PHE A 198 19.89 5.43 -5.30
N SER A 199 20.92 4.72 -5.73
CA SER A 199 22.25 5.30 -6.05
C SER A 199 22.81 4.68 -7.33
N ASN A 200 23.69 5.40 -8.02
CA ASN A 200 24.34 4.88 -9.23
C ASN A 200 25.18 3.64 -8.94
N GLU A 201 25.86 3.60 -7.80
CA GLU A 201 26.64 2.44 -7.37
C GLU A 201 25.77 1.20 -7.20
N ALA A 202 24.62 1.35 -6.54
CA ALA A 202 23.70 0.25 -6.30
C ALA A 202 23.07 -0.26 -7.60
N LEU A 203 22.67 0.64 -8.49
CA LEU A 203 22.12 0.30 -9.81
C LEU A 203 23.17 -0.39 -10.70
N LYS A 204 24.42 0.09 -10.73
CA LYS A 204 25.52 -0.56 -11.47
C LYS A 204 25.85 -1.93 -10.88
N ALA A 205 25.84 -2.08 -9.57
CA ALA A 205 26.04 -3.38 -8.92
C ALA A 205 24.92 -4.36 -9.28
N ALA A 206 23.66 -3.90 -9.26
CA ALA A 206 22.52 -4.70 -9.68
C ALA A 206 22.59 -5.08 -11.17
N GLN A 207 23.02 -4.18 -12.04
CA GLN A 207 23.23 -4.47 -13.46
C GLN A 207 24.24 -5.62 -13.66
N LYS A 208 25.41 -5.52 -13.01
CA LYS A 208 26.42 -6.59 -13.07
C LYS A 208 25.91 -7.92 -12.51
N GLY A 209 25.13 -7.87 -11.42
CA GLY A 209 24.51 -9.06 -10.84
C GLY A 209 23.50 -9.71 -11.79
N TYR A 210 22.65 -8.91 -12.39
CA TYR A 210 21.68 -9.36 -13.40
C TYR A 210 22.36 -9.95 -14.64
N GLU A 211 23.38 -9.29 -15.19
CA GLU A 211 24.14 -9.77 -16.34
C GLU A 211 24.81 -11.13 -16.07
N ARG A 212 25.38 -11.32 -14.85
CA ARG A 212 25.94 -12.62 -14.41
C ARG A 212 24.88 -13.70 -14.32
N LEU A 213 23.73 -13.39 -13.74
CA LEU A 213 22.61 -14.31 -13.64
C LEU A 213 22.14 -14.75 -15.05
N MET A 214 21.96 -13.80 -15.96
CA MET A 214 21.53 -14.10 -17.33
C MET A 214 22.61 -14.85 -18.13
N ALA A 215 23.89 -14.62 -17.85
CA ALA A 215 24.98 -15.40 -18.45
C ALA A 215 24.93 -16.85 -17.97
N ALA A 216 24.67 -17.08 -16.68
CA ALA A 216 24.51 -18.41 -16.12
C ALA A 216 23.30 -19.14 -16.73
N VAL A 217 22.15 -18.48 -16.85
CA VAL A 217 20.95 -19.04 -17.51
C VAL A 217 21.28 -19.45 -18.95
N ARG A 218 21.89 -18.56 -19.74
CA ARG A 218 22.30 -18.88 -21.12
C ARG A 218 23.34 -20.01 -21.20
N ALA A 219 24.17 -20.18 -20.17
CA ALA A 219 25.12 -21.30 -20.12
C ALA A 219 24.41 -22.64 -19.86
N LEU A 220 23.37 -22.63 -18.99
CA LEU A 220 22.54 -23.80 -18.72
C LEU A 220 21.83 -24.33 -19.97
N ASP A 221 21.33 -23.43 -20.86
CA ASP A 221 20.71 -23.82 -22.13
C ASP A 221 21.65 -24.60 -23.06
N LYS A 222 22.99 -24.46 -22.85
CA LYS A 222 24.02 -25.18 -23.62
C LYS A 222 24.45 -26.50 -22.99
N VAL A 223 24.03 -26.73 -21.75
CA VAL A 223 24.38 -28.00 -21.04
C VAL A 223 23.45 -29.09 -21.56
N LYS A 224 24.01 -29.99 -22.37
CA LYS A 224 23.33 -31.21 -22.75
C LYS A 224 23.30 -32.13 -21.52
N ALA A 225 22.10 -32.53 -21.10
CA ALA A 225 21.96 -33.55 -20.08
C ALA A 225 22.64 -34.84 -20.57
N SER A 226 23.72 -35.29 -19.88
CA SER A 226 24.26 -36.62 -20.09
C SER A 226 23.22 -37.62 -19.57
N ALA A 227 22.76 -38.51 -20.45
CA ALA A 227 21.92 -39.63 -20.04
C ALA A 227 22.76 -40.57 -19.16
N GLY A 228 22.58 -40.53 -17.87
CA GLY A 228 23.19 -41.44 -16.91
C GLY A 228 23.83 -40.74 -15.72
N ASN A 229 23.30 -40.99 -14.58
CA ASN A 229 23.60 -40.59 -13.21
C ASN A 229 22.97 -39.28 -12.75
N THR A 230 21.77 -39.43 -12.23
CA THR A 230 21.15 -38.45 -11.36
C THR A 230 21.84 -38.46 -9.99
N VAL A 231 23.03 -37.88 -9.90
CA VAL A 231 23.57 -37.48 -8.60
C VAL A 231 22.98 -36.10 -8.31
N CYS A 232 21.96 -36.06 -7.46
CA CYS A 232 21.40 -34.83 -6.98
C CYS A 232 22.42 -34.11 -6.08
N LEU A 233 23.22 -33.24 -6.65
CA LEU A 233 24.22 -32.43 -5.94
C LEU A 233 23.62 -31.42 -4.95
N LEU A 234 22.29 -31.32 -4.90
CA LEU A 234 21.57 -30.45 -3.99
C LEU A 234 21.64 -30.84 -2.51
N TYR A 235 22.09 -32.07 -2.21
CA TYR A 235 22.17 -32.58 -0.84
C TYR A 235 23.59 -32.82 -0.31
N THR A 236 24.64 -32.45 -1.03
CA THR A 236 26.03 -32.73 -0.61
C THR A 236 26.68 -31.61 0.20
N SER A 237 26.02 -30.49 0.39
CA SER A 237 26.55 -29.42 1.25
C SER A 237 25.42 -28.81 2.06
N PRO A 238 25.37 -29.04 3.40
CA PRO A 238 24.38 -28.38 4.24
C PRO A 238 24.57 -26.86 4.15
N SER A 239 23.48 -26.15 3.98
CA SER A 239 23.47 -24.68 3.99
C SER A 239 24.09 -24.19 5.30
N PRO A 240 24.84 -23.07 5.30
CA PRO A 240 25.29 -22.44 6.53
C PRO A 240 24.17 -22.11 7.53
N ARG A 241 22.91 -22.07 7.08
CA ARG A 241 21.73 -21.87 7.91
C ARG A 241 21.25 -23.13 8.63
N ASP A 242 21.72 -24.32 8.24
CA ASP A 242 21.34 -25.60 8.84
C ASP A 242 22.30 -26.04 9.94
N ARG A 243 23.24 -25.17 10.29
CA ARG A 243 24.21 -25.36 11.39
C ARG A 243 23.82 -24.48 12.57
N GLY A 244 22.61 -24.64 13.07
CA GLY A 244 22.13 -24.02 14.30
C GLY A 244 22.05 -25.03 15.42
#